data_687400adbcf2e5011ea8a362caa9d473
#
_entry.id   687400adbcf2e5011ea8a362caa9d473
#
_cell.length_a   1.000
_cell.length_b   1.000
_cell.length_c   1.000
_cell.angle_alpha   90.00
_cell.angle_beta   90.00
_cell.angle_gamma   90.00
#
_symmetry.space_group_name_H-M   'P 1'
#
loop_
_entity.id
_entity.type
_entity.pdbx_description
1 polymer ?
#
loop_
_entity_poly.entity_id
_entity_poly.type
_entity_poly.pdbx_seq_one_letter_code
_entity_poly.pdbx_strand_id
1 'polypeptide(L)'
;VFTINNYFYRRSYNSINENNGIYYSNDRRPTLVNNAENMRADSVLCKVKFETNTWHFISFQYDVQMSDVYALNNTDYVIRQYNSAKRAAATGDQTEQTGASSNWEPVPADGVLQAGKGYIIQAANNTTTESGNNNEAVVVFPSRNTVTKNRLFTSNDIIVPLEEHASEFAHNRSWNLVGNPYPCYFSMNQLKDEFYSPIVLWTGDNYQAYSPIDDDIILRPYESFFVQRPIDVEQMVFGAEGRMHYNDALKATKTDSQKPGVNNAPARSIDGAQRNVFNFTIEGCGSDNRTRIVLNEKASMGYDSSRDAAKFFASKPSGAEIYVDADVKYDICERPFADGTAQLAIRTAKAGEYTITLSGRYTADWTVMLTDRETGATVNLCEGAYTFEAAAGTTAGRFQISFKSPLTAIDAIAAEIGADAEVTVVNAAGMTVFSGSYAEFKTKAQAGIYVVVCGEKTYKTVIK
;
A
#
# COMPACT_ATOMS: atom_id res chain seq x y z
N VAL A 1 27.63 -0.27 -27.15
CA VAL A 1 26.91 -1.14 -26.21
C VAL A 1 26.94 -0.49 -24.83
N PHE A 2 25.77 -0.33 -24.25
CA PHE A 2 25.64 0.14 -22.86
C PHE A 2 25.22 -1.03 -21.97
N THR A 3 25.98 -1.34 -20.93
CA THR A 3 25.69 -2.46 -20.04
C THR A 3 25.27 -1.96 -18.67
N ILE A 4 24.11 -2.41 -18.20
CA ILE A 4 23.60 -2.17 -16.87
C ILE A 4 23.69 -3.49 -16.10
N ASN A 5 24.39 -3.51 -14.97
CA ASN A 5 24.39 -4.64 -14.06
C ASN A 5 23.42 -4.35 -12.92
N ASN A 6 22.42 -5.18 -12.77
CA ASN A 6 21.37 -4.99 -11.78
C ASN A 6 21.25 -6.22 -10.86
N TYR A 7 20.81 -6.03 -9.62
CA TYR A 7 20.66 -7.07 -8.62
C TYR A 7 19.26 -7.01 -8.05
N PHE A 8 18.53 -8.13 -8.08
CA PHE A 8 17.22 -8.27 -7.48
C PHE A 8 17.32 -9.23 -6.31
N TYR A 9 17.21 -8.69 -5.10
CA TYR A 9 17.04 -9.45 -3.87
C TYR A 9 15.61 -9.24 -3.36
N ARG A 10 15.17 -10.11 -2.45
CA ARG A 10 13.94 -9.89 -1.69
C ARG A 10 13.94 -8.46 -1.12
N ARG A 11 12.80 -7.80 -1.12
CA ARG A 11 12.57 -6.70 -0.21
C ARG A 11 12.58 -7.30 1.19
N SER A 12 13.72 -7.38 1.85
CA SER A 12 13.72 -7.65 3.27
C SER A 12 13.24 -6.38 3.96
N TYR A 13 12.02 -6.42 4.49
CA TYR A 13 11.72 -5.60 5.64
C TYR A 13 12.61 -6.15 6.74
N ASN A 14 13.78 -5.57 6.94
CA ASN A 14 14.49 -5.86 8.15
C ASN A 14 13.59 -5.41 9.28
N SER A 15 13.32 -6.38 10.17
CA SER A 15 12.64 -6.24 11.44
C SER A 15 12.60 -4.78 11.90
N ILE A 16 11.44 -4.31 12.23
CA ILE A 16 11.16 -3.03 12.85
C ILE A 16 12.23 -2.72 13.89
N ASN A 17 13.34 -2.17 13.46
CA ASN A 17 14.19 -1.40 14.31
C ASN A 17 13.55 -0.01 14.33
N GLU A 18 12.78 0.24 15.35
CA GLU A 18 12.33 1.52 15.93
C GLU A 18 11.98 2.70 15.00
N ASN A 19 12.12 2.52 13.66
CA ASN A 19 11.93 3.53 12.64
C ASN A 19 11.30 2.86 11.41
N ASN A 20 10.00 2.97 11.23
CA ASN A 20 9.19 2.45 10.12
C ASN A 20 9.60 2.97 8.72
N GLY A 21 10.87 2.91 8.38
CA GLY A 21 11.38 3.19 7.04
C GLY A 21 11.56 1.90 6.25
N ILE A 22 11.22 1.91 4.97
CA ILE A 22 11.57 0.84 4.03
C ILE A 22 13.11 0.79 3.95
N TYR A 23 13.75 -0.07 4.71
CA TYR A 23 15.19 -0.26 4.64
C TYR A 23 15.56 -1.13 3.44
N TYR A 24 16.23 -0.55 2.47
CA TYR A 24 16.92 -1.28 1.40
C TYR A 24 18.28 -1.76 1.92
N SER A 25 18.30 -2.79 2.76
CA SER A 25 19.56 -3.38 3.20
C SER A 25 20.21 -4.09 2.01
N ASN A 26 21.39 -3.64 1.60
CA ASN A 26 22.29 -4.24 0.61
C ASN A 26 21.81 -4.33 -0.85
N ASP A 27 20.56 -3.99 -1.20
CA ASP A 27 20.08 -4.00 -2.58
C ASP A 27 20.41 -2.68 -3.29
N ARG A 28 21.71 -2.43 -3.53
CA ARG A 28 22.17 -1.28 -4.30
C ARG A 28 22.00 -1.56 -5.78
N ARG A 29 20.91 -1.08 -6.37
CA ARG A 29 20.74 -1.12 -7.80
C ARG A 29 21.45 0.05 -8.46
N PRO A 30 22.22 -0.18 -9.54
CA PRO A 30 22.82 0.90 -10.29
C PRO A 30 21.74 1.83 -10.83
N THR A 31 22.03 3.12 -10.76
CA THR A 31 21.07 4.16 -11.17
C THR A 31 21.67 5.02 -12.27
N LEU A 32 20.86 5.32 -13.27
CA LEU A 32 21.16 6.29 -14.30
C LEU A 32 20.14 7.43 -14.22
N VAL A 33 20.55 8.57 -13.70
CA VAL A 33 19.79 9.83 -13.77
C VAL A 33 20.40 10.68 -14.87
N ASN A 34 19.73 10.72 -16.02
CA ASN A 34 20.19 11.51 -17.17
C ASN A 34 19.48 12.85 -17.22
N ASN A 35 20.24 13.93 -17.26
CA ASN A 35 19.76 15.30 -17.46
C ASN A 35 20.16 15.88 -18.82
N ALA A 36 20.79 15.09 -19.69
CA ALA A 36 21.20 15.51 -21.03
C ALA A 36 20.18 15.07 -22.09
N GLU A 37 19.82 15.97 -22.98
CA GLU A 37 18.79 15.72 -24.02
C GLU A 37 19.24 14.72 -25.12
N ASN A 38 20.52 14.48 -25.30
CA ASN A 38 21.08 13.79 -26.47
C ASN A 38 21.90 12.55 -26.16
N MET A 39 21.67 11.89 -25.04
CA MET A 39 22.34 10.62 -24.76
C MET A 39 21.74 9.48 -25.59
N ARG A 40 22.58 8.71 -26.28
CA ARG A 40 22.16 7.57 -27.16
C ARG A 40 23.09 6.37 -26.97
N ALA A 41 22.54 5.20 -27.14
CA ALA A 41 23.28 3.94 -27.23
C ALA A 41 22.72 3.07 -28.37
N ASP A 42 23.60 2.37 -29.11
CA ASP A 42 23.18 1.48 -30.20
C ASP A 42 22.54 0.19 -29.68
N SER A 43 22.96 -0.26 -28.53
CA SER A 43 22.36 -1.40 -27.84
C SER A 43 22.49 -1.23 -26.33
N VAL A 44 21.53 -1.81 -25.61
CA VAL A 44 21.52 -1.87 -24.15
C VAL A 44 21.52 -3.33 -23.72
N LEU A 45 22.38 -3.69 -22.78
CA LEU A 45 22.38 -4.98 -22.11
C LEU A 45 22.07 -4.75 -20.62
N CYS A 46 20.90 -5.19 -20.18
CA CYS A 46 20.59 -5.24 -18.76
C CYS A 46 20.91 -6.65 -18.24
N LYS A 47 21.93 -6.78 -17.41
CA LYS A 47 22.28 -8.01 -16.71
C LYS A 47 21.65 -7.95 -15.33
N VAL A 48 20.75 -8.87 -15.06
CA VAL A 48 20.03 -8.92 -13.80
C VAL A 48 20.39 -10.18 -13.03
N LYS A 49 20.84 -10.00 -11.82
CA LYS A 49 21.12 -11.07 -10.88
C LYS A 49 19.88 -11.28 -9.99
N PHE A 50 19.40 -12.50 -9.94
CA PHE A 50 18.23 -12.91 -9.18
C PHE A 50 18.60 -13.92 -8.10
N GLU A 51 17.95 -13.81 -6.95
CA GLU A 51 17.84 -14.93 -6.01
C GLU A 51 17.02 -16.04 -6.65
N THR A 52 17.56 -17.26 -6.67
CA THR A 52 16.91 -18.39 -7.34
C THR A 52 15.71 -18.94 -6.56
N ASN A 53 14.82 -19.64 -7.25
CA ASN A 53 13.60 -20.25 -6.71
C ASN A 53 12.62 -19.25 -6.05
N THR A 54 12.80 -17.96 -6.33
CA THR A 54 11.95 -16.87 -5.83
C THR A 54 11.39 -16.08 -7.02
N TRP A 55 10.13 -15.66 -6.93
CA TRP A 55 9.53 -14.76 -7.91
C TRP A 55 9.99 -13.33 -7.68
N HIS A 56 10.45 -12.69 -8.75
CA HIS A 56 10.83 -11.29 -8.76
C HIS A 56 9.96 -10.52 -9.73
N PHE A 57 9.50 -9.34 -9.33
CA PHE A 57 8.76 -8.41 -10.16
C PHE A 57 9.73 -7.53 -10.93
N ILE A 58 9.65 -7.56 -12.25
CA ILE A 58 10.58 -6.86 -13.16
C ILE A 58 9.86 -6.00 -14.17
N SER A 59 10.54 -4.98 -14.66
CA SER A 59 10.11 -4.11 -15.75
C SER A 59 11.31 -3.54 -16.49
N PHE A 60 11.08 -3.01 -17.68
CA PHE A 60 12.13 -2.41 -18.49
C PHE A 60 11.68 -1.06 -19.04
N GLN A 61 12.63 -0.17 -19.31
CA GLN A 61 12.41 1.13 -19.94
C GLN A 61 12.46 1.06 -21.47
N TYR A 62 12.65 -0.14 -22.02
CA TYR A 62 12.75 -0.46 -23.44
C TYR A 62 12.15 -1.83 -23.71
N ASP A 63 11.76 -2.05 -24.97
CA ASP A 63 11.24 -3.35 -25.40
C ASP A 63 12.37 -4.39 -25.46
N VAL A 64 12.10 -5.58 -24.95
CA VAL A 64 13.02 -6.73 -24.98
C VAL A 64 12.34 -7.88 -25.71
N GLN A 65 12.97 -8.37 -26.81
CA GLN A 65 12.50 -9.56 -27.49
C GLN A 65 12.80 -10.79 -26.63
N MET A 66 11.80 -11.64 -26.37
CA MET A 66 11.99 -12.87 -25.58
C MET A 66 13.03 -13.81 -26.20
N SER A 67 13.09 -13.87 -27.52
CA SER A 67 14.10 -14.65 -28.26
C SER A 67 15.56 -14.19 -28.02
N ASP A 68 15.75 -12.97 -27.55
CA ASP A 68 17.07 -12.38 -27.25
C ASP A 68 17.46 -12.52 -25.78
N VAL A 69 16.51 -12.89 -24.91
CA VAL A 69 16.78 -13.10 -23.46
C VAL A 69 17.55 -14.40 -23.26
N TYR A 70 18.58 -14.36 -22.45
CA TYR A 70 19.35 -15.56 -22.11
C TYR A 70 19.88 -15.51 -20.68
N ALA A 71 20.00 -16.69 -20.07
CA ALA A 71 20.64 -16.83 -18.77
C ALA A 71 22.12 -17.19 -18.94
N LEU A 72 22.97 -16.67 -18.06
CA LEU A 72 24.35 -17.11 -17.98
C LEU A 72 24.42 -18.49 -17.28
N ASN A 73 25.42 -19.28 -17.62
CA ASN A 73 25.66 -20.62 -17.07
C ASN A 73 24.52 -21.62 -17.28
N ASN A 74 23.75 -21.49 -18.38
CA ASN A 74 22.64 -22.37 -18.72
C ASN A 74 21.59 -22.55 -17.59
N THR A 75 21.35 -21.52 -16.82
CA THR A 75 20.31 -21.53 -15.78
C THR A 75 18.94 -21.47 -16.43
N ASP A 76 18.03 -22.34 -16.03
CA ASP A 76 16.64 -22.30 -16.44
C ASP A 76 15.92 -21.11 -15.78
N TYR A 77 15.07 -20.45 -16.55
CA TYR A 77 14.21 -19.37 -16.04
C TYR A 77 12.84 -19.41 -16.73
N VAL A 78 11.86 -18.80 -16.06
CA VAL A 78 10.52 -18.59 -16.62
C VAL A 78 10.10 -17.14 -16.38
N ILE A 79 9.51 -16.52 -17.43
CA ILE A 79 8.93 -15.17 -17.33
C ILE A 79 7.44 -15.28 -17.59
N ARG A 80 6.65 -14.59 -16.75
CA ARG A 80 5.19 -14.54 -16.88
C ARG A 80 4.70 -13.10 -16.93
N GLN A 81 3.62 -12.90 -17.67
CA GLN A 81 2.84 -11.67 -17.70
C GLN A 81 1.53 -11.83 -16.94
N TYR A 82 0.98 -10.73 -16.47
CA TYR A 82 -0.32 -10.70 -15.82
C TYR A 82 -1.41 -10.46 -16.85
N ASN A 83 -2.45 -11.30 -16.86
CA ASN A 83 -3.62 -11.15 -17.71
C ASN A 83 -4.73 -10.41 -16.97
N SER A 84 -4.78 -9.09 -17.13
CA SER A 84 -5.76 -8.20 -16.52
C SER A 84 -7.17 -8.44 -17.03
N ALA A 85 -7.33 -8.77 -18.32
CA ALA A 85 -8.63 -9.08 -18.91
C ALA A 85 -9.23 -10.36 -18.31
N LYS A 86 -8.39 -11.39 -18.08
CA LYS A 86 -8.81 -12.64 -17.43
C LYS A 86 -9.30 -12.38 -16.01
N ARG A 87 -8.61 -11.53 -15.25
CA ARG A 87 -9.07 -11.13 -13.91
C ARG A 87 -10.40 -10.40 -13.97
N ALA A 88 -10.54 -9.43 -14.87
CA ALA A 88 -11.75 -8.65 -15.00
C ALA A 88 -12.97 -9.49 -15.39
N ALA A 89 -12.77 -10.53 -16.22
CA ALA A 89 -13.82 -11.47 -16.65
C ALA A 89 -14.19 -12.53 -15.60
N ALA A 90 -13.44 -12.63 -14.49
CA ALA A 90 -13.71 -13.63 -13.48
C ALA A 90 -14.96 -13.30 -12.67
N THR A 91 -15.74 -14.33 -12.38
CA THR A 91 -16.93 -14.26 -11.53
C THR A 91 -16.54 -14.58 -10.09
N GLY A 92 -16.58 -13.57 -9.22
CA GLY A 92 -16.26 -13.71 -7.80
C GLY A 92 -14.90 -13.15 -7.40
N ASP A 93 -14.50 -13.44 -6.17
CA ASP A 93 -13.27 -12.93 -5.58
C ASP A 93 -12.04 -13.56 -6.23
N GLN A 94 -11.13 -12.71 -6.71
CA GLN A 94 -9.88 -13.09 -7.37
C GLN A 94 -8.65 -12.80 -6.49
N THR A 95 -8.84 -12.63 -5.19
CA THR A 95 -7.73 -12.38 -4.26
C THR A 95 -6.85 -13.61 -4.05
N GLU A 96 -7.45 -14.82 -4.11
CA GLU A 96 -6.74 -16.11 -4.01
C GLU A 96 -6.65 -16.79 -5.37
N GLN A 97 -5.49 -16.70 -6.04
CA GLN A 97 -5.29 -17.26 -7.36
C GLN A 97 -4.19 -18.31 -7.35
N THR A 98 -4.59 -19.56 -7.59
CA THR A 98 -3.67 -20.69 -7.64
C THR A 98 -3.92 -21.57 -8.86
N GLY A 99 -2.87 -22.13 -9.43
CA GLY A 99 -2.95 -23.11 -10.51
C GLY A 99 -3.64 -22.58 -11.78
N ALA A 100 -4.61 -23.33 -12.31
CA ALA A 100 -5.29 -23.02 -13.56
C ALA A 100 -6.17 -21.74 -13.52
N SER A 101 -6.57 -21.30 -12.32
CA SER A 101 -7.30 -20.04 -12.14
C SER A 101 -6.37 -18.83 -12.06
N SER A 102 -5.06 -19.03 -12.04
CA SER A 102 -4.07 -17.95 -11.99
C SER A 102 -4.18 -17.03 -13.19
N ASN A 103 -4.08 -15.71 -12.95
CA ASN A 103 -3.99 -14.71 -14.01
C ASN A 103 -2.56 -14.55 -14.57
N TRP A 104 -1.62 -15.36 -14.12
CA TRP A 104 -0.26 -15.38 -14.62
C TRP A 104 -0.11 -16.33 -15.82
N GLU A 105 0.35 -15.81 -16.94
CA GLU A 105 0.53 -16.55 -18.19
C GLU A 105 2.00 -16.49 -18.62
N PRO A 106 2.56 -17.56 -19.21
CA PRO A 106 3.89 -17.51 -19.80
C PRO A 106 3.97 -16.43 -20.88
N VAL A 107 5.07 -15.69 -20.94
CA VAL A 107 5.34 -14.84 -22.10
C VAL A 107 5.78 -15.77 -23.25
N PRO A 108 5.16 -15.68 -24.46
CA PRO A 108 5.55 -16.48 -25.60
C PRO A 108 7.03 -16.30 -26.00
N ALA A 109 7.67 -17.32 -26.53
CA ALA A 109 9.08 -17.28 -26.92
C ALA A 109 9.39 -16.25 -28.01
N ASP A 110 8.41 -15.92 -28.85
CA ASP A 110 8.44 -14.86 -29.85
C ASP A 110 7.83 -13.54 -29.38
N GLY A 111 7.46 -13.46 -28.09
CA GLY A 111 6.85 -12.30 -27.49
C GLY A 111 7.82 -11.17 -27.18
N VAL A 112 7.27 -10.06 -26.72
CA VAL A 112 8.02 -8.84 -26.35
C VAL A 112 7.71 -8.47 -24.91
N LEU A 113 8.74 -8.26 -24.11
CA LEU A 113 8.62 -7.56 -22.83
C LEU A 113 8.55 -6.06 -23.12
N GLN A 114 7.35 -5.51 -23.04
CA GLN A 114 7.08 -4.12 -23.43
C GLN A 114 7.60 -3.12 -22.38
N ALA A 115 8.14 -2.01 -22.86
CA ALA A 115 8.58 -0.92 -22.00
C ALA A 115 7.46 -0.38 -21.10
N GLY A 116 7.75 -0.23 -19.80
CA GLY A 116 6.78 0.28 -18.81
C GLY A 116 5.75 -0.73 -18.32
N LYS A 117 5.70 -1.95 -18.92
CA LYS A 117 4.87 -3.06 -18.44
C LYS A 117 5.64 -3.92 -17.44
N GLY A 118 4.93 -4.45 -16.46
CA GLY A 118 5.52 -5.35 -15.46
C GLY A 118 5.40 -6.81 -15.86
N TYR A 119 6.35 -7.60 -15.34
CA TYR A 119 6.44 -9.05 -15.51
C TYR A 119 6.93 -9.67 -14.22
N ILE A 120 6.82 -10.99 -14.10
CA ILE A 120 7.51 -11.75 -13.07
C ILE A 120 8.47 -12.75 -13.68
N ILE A 121 9.60 -12.96 -12.98
CA ILE A 121 10.60 -13.95 -13.34
C ILE A 121 10.95 -14.83 -12.14
N GLN A 122 11.19 -16.11 -12.40
CA GLN A 122 11.82 -17.03 -11.49
C GLN A 122 12.94 -17.75 -12.22
N ALA A 123 14.11 -17.83 -11.62
CA ALA A 123 15.24 -18.60 -12.10
C ALA A 123 15.51 -19.80 -11.22
N ALA A 124 15.90 -20.93 -11.81
CA ALA A 124 16.24 -22.14 -11.06
C ALA A 124 17.67 -22.07 -10.48
N ASN A 125 17.94 -22.89 -9.48
CA ASN A 125 19.29 -23.08 -8.97
C ASN A 125 20.16 -23.70 -10.05
N ASN A 126 21.35 -23.13 -10.28
CA ASN A 126 22.36 -23.76 -11.10
C ASN A 126 23.20 -24.71 -10.25
N THR A 127 23.06 -26.01 -10.46
CA THR A 127 23.78 -27.04 -9.72
C THR A 127 25.22 -27.29 -10.21
N THR A 128 25.64 -26.60 -11.28
CA THR A 128 26.89 -26.90 -12.00
C THR A 128 28.04 -25.94 -11.73
N THR A 129 27.87 -24.92 -10.89
CA THR A 129 28.96 -23.98 -10.58
C THR A 129 29.78 -24.45 -9.37
N GLU A 130 31.05 -24.72 -9.58
CA GLU A 130 32.06 -24.98 -8.53
C GLU A 130 32.30 -23.77 -7.60
N SER A 131 31.66 -22.66 -7.83
CA SER A 131 31.78 -21.41 -7.08
C SER A 131 30.61 -21.21 -6.16
N GLY A 132 30.65 -21.81 -5.02
CA GLY A 132 30.05 -21.55 -3.68
C GLY A 132 28.72 -20.83 -3.47
N ASN A 133 28.09 -20.23 -4.49
CA ASN A 133 26.81 -19.50 -4.37
C ASN A 133 25.77 -20.03 -5.35
N ASN A 134 25.17 -21.16 -5.00
CA ASN A 134 24.15 -21.82 -5.83
C ASN A 134 22.78 -21.10 -5.82
N ASN A 135 22.65 -20.00 -5.08
CA ASN A 135 21.36 -19.31 -4.89
C ASN A 135 21.15 -18.07 -5.77
N GLU A 136 22.03 -17.86 -6.75
CA GLU A 136 21.97 -16.69 -7.62
C GLU A 136 22.05 -17.07 -9.10
N ALA A 137 21.18 -16.47 -9.90
CA ALA A 137 21.16 -16.61 -11.35
C ALA A 137 21.32 -15.25 -12.03
N VAL A 138 21.99 -15.20 -13.17
CA VAL A 138 22.11 -13.98 -13.98
C VAL A 138 21.38 -14.19 -15.29
N VAL A 139 20.37 -13.35 -15.55
CA VAL A 139 19.62 -13.30 -16.81
C VAL A 139 19.94 -11.98 -17.51
N VAL A 140 20.14 -12.04 -18.81
CA VAL A 140 20.50 -10.90 -19.65
C VAL A 140 19.32 -10.53 -20.54
N PHE A 141 18.97 -9.26 -20.52
CA PHE A 141 17.87 -8.66 -21.28
C PHE A 141 18.41 -7.64 -22.27
N PRO A 142 18.68 -8.06 -23.51
CA PRO A 142 19.20 -7.17 -24.55
C PRO A 142 18.09 -6.33 -25.17
N SER A 143 18.41 -5.10 -25.58
CA SER A 143 17.57 -4.35 -26.49
C SER A 143 18.38 -3.95 -27.72
N ARG A 144 17.89 -4.30 -28.88
CA ARG A 144 18.45 -3.93 -30.18
C ARG A 144 17.64 -2.84 -30.88
N ASN A 145 16.52 -2.45 -30.32
CA ASN A 145 15.62 -1.49 -30.97
C ASN A 145 16.10 -0.06 -30.80
N THR A 146 16.30 0.62 -31.94
CA THR A 146 16.74 2.02 -31.95
C THR A 146 15.69 3.02 -31.52
N VAL A 147 14.41 2.69 -31.66
CA VAL A 147 13.30 3.62 -31.36
C VAL A 147 13.03 3.76 -29.85
N THR A 148 13.17 2.69 -29.09
CA THR A 148 12.94 2.68 -27.64
C THR A 148 14.14 3.14 -26.82
N LYS A 149 15.30 3.34 -27.44
CA LYS A 149 16.53 3.82 -26.79
C LYS A 149 16.37 5.18 -26.10
N ASN A 150 15.47 6.01 -26.58
CA ASN A 150 15.26 7.35 -26.04
C ASN A 150 14.59 7.33 -24.65
N ARG A 151 13.81 6.29 -24.29
CA ARG A 151 13.18 6.19 -22.97
C ARG A 151 14.18 5.96 -21.83
N LEU A 152 15.21 5.15 -22.07
CA LEU A 152 16.25 4.88 -21.06
C LEU A 152 17.03 6.17 -20.69
N PHE A 153 17.15 7.07 -21.64
CA PHE A 153 17.97 8.28 -21.54
C PHE A 153 17.15 9.57 -21.51
N THR A 154 15.84 9.49 -21.31
CA THR A 154 15.01 10.70 -21.26
C THR A 154 15.23 11.50 -19.98
N SER A 155 15.23 12.82 -20.13
CA SER A 155 15.17 13.78 -19.01
C SER A 155 13.74 14.28 -18.76
N ASN A 156 12.77 13.84 -19.56
CA ASN A 156 11.37 14.31 -19.52
C ASN A 156 10.49 13.41 -18.67
N ASP A 157 9.28 13.88 -18.41
CA ASP A 157 8.22 13.09 -17.83
C ASP A 157 7.90 11.89 -18.72
N ILE A 158 7.52 10.78 -18.10
CA ILE A 158 7.12 9.57 -18.83
C ILE A 158 5.67 9.25 -18.52
N ILE A 159 4.89 9.09 -19.60
CA ILE A 159 3.50 8.65 -19.55
C ILE A 159 3.46 7.14 -19.70
N VAL A 160 2.78 6.47 -18.75
CA VAL A 160 2.51 5.04 -18.78
C VAL A 160 1.00 4.86 -18.89
N PRO A 161 0.47 4.39 -20.03
CA PRO A 161 -0.96 4.16 -20.22
C PRO A 161 -1.44 3.01 -19.33
N LEU A 162 -2.67 3.10 -18.86
CA LEU A 162 -3.35 2.07 -18.09
C LEU A 162 -4.48 1.45 -18.93
N GLU A 163 -4.45 0.13 -19.05
CA GLU A 163 -5.46 -0.65 -19.76
C GLU A 163 -6.77 -0.67 -18.95
N GLU A 164 -7.90 -0.58 -19.66
CA GLU A 164 -9.22 -0.70 -19.08
C GLU A 164 -9.83 -2.08 -19.41
N HIS A 165 -10.34 -2.73 -18.38
CA HIS A 165 -11.05 -4.00 -18.50
C HIS A 165 -12.29 -3.97 -17.61
N ALA A 166 -13.48 -3.94 -18.20
CA ALA A 166 -14.75 -3.96 -17.47
C ALA A 166 -14.91 -5.24 -16.66
N SER A 167 -15.51 -5.13 -15.48
CA SER A 167 -15.83 -6.25 -14.60
C SER A 167 -17.13 -5.97 -13.86
N GLU A 168 -17.89 -7.03 -13.56
CA GLU A 168 -19.06 -6.97 -12.66
C GLU A 168 -18.65 -6.66 -11.22
N PHE A 169 -17.40 -7.01 -10.86
CA PHE A 169 -16.84 -6.78 -9.53
C PHE A 169 -15.85 -5.61 -9.56
N ALA A 170 -16.17 -4.51 -8.88
CA ALA A 170 -15.34 -3.30 -8.87
C ALA A 170 -13.87 -3.59 -8.48
N HIS A 171 -13.62 -4.52 -7.54
CA HIS A 171 -12.30 -4.91 -7.08
C HIS A 171 -11.51 -5.81 -8.06
N ASN A 172 -12.13 -6.30 -9.13
CA ASN A 172 -11.46 -7.07 -10.20
C ASN A 172 -11.17 -6.24 -11.45
N ARG A 173 -11.80 -5.06 -11.57
CA ARG A 173 -11.74 -4.22 -12.76
C ARG A 173 -10.36 -3.59 -12.97
N SER A 174 -9.88 -3.59 -14.20
CA SER A 174 -8.79 -2.72 -14.70
C SER A 174 -7.48 -2.75 -13.87
N TRP A 175 -7.09 -3.90 -13.36
CA TRP A 175 -5.77 -4.08 -12.74
C TRP A 175 -4.67 -4.08 -13.79
N ASN A 176 -3.63 -3.31 -13.55
CA ASN A 176 -2.46 -3.19 -14.41
C ASN A 176 -1.19 -3.55 -13.64
N LEU A 177 -0.29 -4.27 -14.27
CA LEU A 177 1.05 -4.47 -13.76
C LEU A 177 2.00 -3.52 -14.49
N VAL A 178 2.41 -2.47 -13.81
CA VAL A 178 3.18 -1.33 -14.33
C VAL A 178 4.61 -1.41 -13.84
N GLY A 179 5.57 -0.96 -14.64
CA GLY A 179 6.97 -0.87 -14.25
C GLY A 179 7.43 0.55 -13.99
N ASN A 180 8.42 0.71 -13.10
CA ASN A 180 9.15 1.96 -12.97
C ASN A 180 9.76 2.35 -14.34
N PRO A 181 9.34 3.47 -14.95
CA PRO A 181 9.75 3.81 -16.31
C PRO A 181 11.16 4.42 -16.37
N TYR A 182 11.82 4.65 -15.23
CA TYR A 182 13.16 5.21 -15.17
C TYR A 182 14.20 4.20 -14.71
N PRO A 183 15.44 4.26 -15.23
CA PRO A 183 16.55 3.41 -14.79
C PRO A 183 17.18 3.93 -13.48
N CYS A 184 16.38 4.44 -12.57
CA CYS A 184 16.78 5.00 -11.29
C CYS A 184 15.66 4.79 -10.25
N TYR A 185 15.93 5.14 -8.99
CA TYR A 185 14.88 5.22 -7.97
C TYR A 185 13.90 6.34 -8.33
N PHE A 186 12.64 6.15 -7.99
CA PHE A 186 11.59 7.12 -8.26
C PHE A 186 10.70 7.32 -7.05
N SER A 187 10.48 8.58 -6.64
CA SER A 187 9.52 8.92 -5.60
C SER A 187 8.11 9.00 -6.16
N MET A 188 7.21 8.16 -5.66
CA MET A 188 5.80 8.16 -6.06
C MET A 188 5.07 9.47 -5.66
N ASN A 189 5.60 10.25 -4.72
CA ASN A 189 5.08 11.57 -4.36
C ASN A 189 5.26 12.61 -5.49
N GLN A 190 5.98 12.25 -6.54
CA GLN A 190 6.21 13.06 -7.74
C GLN A 190 5.44 12.54 -8.97
N LEU A 191 4.43 11.68 -8.75
CA LEU A 191 3.42 11.42 -9.76
C LEU A 191 2.63 12.70 -10.01
N LYS A 192 2.35 12.95 -11.29
CA LYS A 192 1.55 14.10 -11.73
C LYS A 192 0.09 13.71 -11.91
N ASP A 193 -0.74 14.71 -12.25
CA ASP A 193 -2.18 14.53 -12.57
C ASP A 193 -2.99 13.95 -11.40
N GLU A 194 -2.60 14.31 -10.14
CA GLU A 194 -3.33 13.94 -8.92
C GLU A 194 -3.67 12.44 -8.83
N PHE A 195 -2.71 11.61 -9.20
CA PHE A 195 -2.88 10.15 -9.13
C PHE A 195 -2.75 9.65 -7.68
N TYR A 196 -3.87 9.17 -7.12
CA TYR A 196 -3.96 8.78 -5.70
C TYR A 196 -4.25 7.29 -5.46
N SER A 197 -4.53 6.51 -6.52
CA SER A 197 -4.84 5.09 -6.38
C SER A 197 -3.72 4.34 -5.67
N PRO A 198 -4.06 3.45 -4.72
CA PRO A 198 -3.09 2.60 -4.09
C PRO A 198 -2.35 1.71 -5.10
N ILE A 199 -1.09 1.44 -4.81
CA ILE A 199 -0.29 0.47 -5.53
C ILE A 199 -0.02 -0.75 -4.66
N VAL A 200 0.16 -1.92 -5.29
CA VAL A 200 0.50 -3.15 -4.58
C VAL A 200 1.88 -3.63 -5.03
N LEU A 201 2.78 -3.77 -4.08
CA LEU A 201 4.14 -4.24 -4.27
C LEU A 201 4.28 -5.69 -3.79
N TRP A 202 5.10 -6.45 -4.49
CA TRP A 202 5.59 -7.74 -4.02
C TRP A 202 6.82 -7.54 -3.14
N THR A 203 6.78 -8.01 -1.90
CA THR A 203 7.87 -7.84 -0.93
C THR A 203 8.93 -8.94 -1.01
N GLY A 204 8.65 -10.00 -1.75
CA GLY A 204 9.42 -11.24 -1.78
C GLY A 204 8.70 -12.40 -1.09
N ASP A 205 7.84 -12.11 -0.12
CA ASP A 205 7.09 -13.07 0.68
C ASP A 205 5.58 -12.90 0.56
N ASN A 206 5.11 -11.66 0.49
CA ASN A 206 3.69 -11.32 0.42
C ASN A 206 3.46 -10.07 -0.45
N TYR A 207 2.20 -9.76 -0.68
CA TYR A 207 1.79 -8.50 -1.29
C TYR A 207 1.46 -7.48 -0.21
N GLN A 208 1.84 -6.21 -0.46
CA GLN A 208 1.55 -5.11 0.42
C GLN A 208 1.07 -3.91 -0.38
N ALA A 209 -0.11 -3.38 -0.03
CA ALA A 209 -0.60 -2.15 -0.62
C ALA A 209 -0.04 -0.91 0.08
N TYR A 210 0.18 0.13 -0.73
CA TYR A 210 0.64 1.45 -0.32
C TYR A 210 -0.20 2.52 -0.99
N SER A 211 -0.52 3.56 -0.25
CA SER A 211 -1.23 4.72 -0.75
C SER A 211 -0.26 5.86 -1.05
N PRO A 212 -0.23 6.42 -2.26
CA PRO A 212 0.58 7.62 -2.57
C PRO A 212 0.24 8.83 -1.71
N ILE A 213 -0.95 8.82 -1.07
CA ILE A 213 -1.38 9.88 -0.16
C ILE A 213 -0.71 9.76 1.20
N ASP A 214 -0.62 8.53 1.72
CA ASP A 214 -0.28 8.28 3.11
C ASP A 214 1.13 7.70 3.28
N ASP A 215 1.72 7.16 2.22
CA ASP A 215 3.03 6.50 2.26
C ASP A 215 4.04 7.24 1.37
N ASP A 216 5.26 7.38 1.84
CA ASP A 216 6.39 7.82 1.02
C ASP A 216 6.99 6.61 0.31
N ILE A 217 6.55 6.38 -0.92
CA ILE A 217 6.90 5.21 -1.70
C ILE A 217 8.05 5.54 -2.63
N ILE A 218 9.13 4.77 -2.53
CA ILE A 218 10.26 4.83 -3.45
C ILE A 218 10.28 3.54 -4.28
N LEU A 219 10.05 3.66 -5.58
CA LEU A 219 10.23 2.56 -6.52
C LEU A 219 11.72 2.36 -6.80
N ARG A 220 12.13 1.10 -6.87
CA ARG A 220 13.49 0.74 -7.28
C ARG A 220 13.62 0.71 -8.79
N PRO A 221 14.82 0.87 -9.36
CA PRO A 221 15.04 0.65 -10.79
C PRO A 221 14.53 -0.74 -11.21
N TYR A 222 13.86 -0.81 -12.36
CA TYR A 222 13.35 -2.07 -12.94
C TYR A 222 12.31 -2.81 -12.08
N GLU A 223 11.75 -2.18 -11.07
CA GLU A 223 10.70 -2.76 -10.24
C GLU A 223 9.33 -2.60 -10.91
N SER A 224 8.45 -3.60 -10.78
CA SER A 224 7.06 -3.48 -11.17
C SER A 224 6.13 -3.61 -9.97
N PHE A 225 4.92 -3.09 -10.14
CA PHE A 225 3.89 -3.03 -9.12
C PHE A 225 2.50 -3.10 -9.76
N PHE A 226 1.53 -3.56 -9.01
CA PHE A 226 0.14 -3.50 -9.42
C PHE A 226 -0.47 -2.15 -9.10
N VAL A 227 -1.34 -1.69 -9.99
CA VAL A 227 -2.22 -0.54 -9.78
C VAL A 227 -3.57 -0.83 -10.43
N GLN A 228 -4.64 -0.46 -9.77
CA GLN A 228 -5.97 -0.51 -10.36
C GLN A 228 -6.26 0.84 -11.02
N ARG A 229 -6.62 0.83 -12.31
CA ARG A 229 -6.99 2.05 -13.02
C ARG A 229 -8.28 2.62 -12.46
N PRO A 230 -8.32 3.86 -11.96
CA PRO A 230 -9.57 4.56 -11.62
C PRO A 230 -10.45 4.76 -12.87
N ILE A 231 -11.73 5.06 -12.67
CA ILE A 231 -12.71 5.17 -13.77
C ILE A 231 -12.31 6.25 -14.79
N ASP A 232 -11.85 7.40 -14.31
CA ASP A 232 -11.61 8.59 -15.13
C ASP A 232 -10.12 8.85 -15.38
N VAL A 233 -9.25 7.86 -15.12
CA VAL A 233 -7.80 7.98 -15.29
C VAL A 233 -7.30 7.00 -16.33
N GLU A 234 -6.68 7.49 -17.39
CA GLU A 234 -6.19 6.66 -18.50
C GLU A 234 -4.71 6.34 -18.42
N GLN A 235 -3.95 7.02 -17.55
CA GLN A 235 -2.50 6.94 -17.53
C GLN A 235 -1.91 7.35 -16.18
N MET A 236 -0.68 6.94 -15.93
CA MET A 236 0.17 7.47 -14.88
C MET A 236 1.22 8.39 -15.50
N VAL A 237 1.44 9.56 -14.93
CA VAL A 237 2.48 10.49 -15.38
C VAL A 237 3.58 10.55 -14.34
N PHE A 238 4.73 9.99 -14.69
CA PHE A 238 5.92 9.99 -13.86
C PHE A 238 6.71 11.27 -14.10
N GLY A 239 6.71 12.19 -13.12
CA GLY A 239 7.44 13.44 -13.20
C GLY A 239 8.95 13.24 -13.17
N ALA A 240 9.69 13.87 -14.08
CA ALA A 240 11.14 13.72 -14.16
C ALA A 240 11.88 14.13 -12.87
N GLU A 241 11.28 15.00 -12.06
CA GLU A 241 11.76 15.45 -10.75
C GLU A 241 11.74 14.35 -9.68
N GLY A 242 10.94 13.31 -9.87
CA GLY A 242 10.87 12.16 -8.94
C GLY A 242 12.05 11.20 -9.04
N ARG A 243 12.94 11.39 -10.04
CA ARG A 243 14.12 10.55 -10.24
C ARG A 243 15.17 10.82 -9.17
N MET A 244 15.74 9.78 -8.60
CA MET A 244 16.76 9.93 -7.57
C MET A 244 17.81 8.82 -7.60
N HIS A 245 18.98 9.11 -7.05
CA HIS A 245 20.03 8.13 -6.78
C HIS A 245 19.78 7.39 -5.48
N TYR A 246 20.43 6.24 -5.31
CA TYR A 246 20.31 5.39 -4.11
C TYR A 246 20.48 6.14 -2.77
N ASN A 247 21.51 6.99 -2.68
CA ASN A 247 21.76 7.72 -1.43
C ASN A 247 20.65 8.74 -1.09
N ASP A 248 20.00 9.31 -2.09
CA ASP A 248 18.90 10.25 -1.90
C ASP A 248 17.61 9.48 -1.55
N ALA A 249 17.40 8.32 -2.17
CA ALA A 249 16.32 7.40 -1.82
C ALA A 249 16.44 6.94 -0.35
N LEU A 250 17.65 6.60 0.11
CA LEU A 250 17.91 6.26 1.51
C LEU A 250 17.64 7.40 2.49
N LYS A 251 17.92 8.65 2.11
CA LYS A 251 17.62 9.81 2.95
C LYS A 251 16.12 10.06 3.03
N ALA A 252 15.42 9.95 1.90
CA ALA A 252 13.98 10.13 1.83
C ALA A 252 13.24 9.12 2.71
N THR A 253 13.67 7.85 2.71
CA THR A 253 13.07 6.81 3.55
C THR A 253 13.40 6.96 5.05
N LYS A 254 14.50 7.61 5.41
CA LYS A 254 14.88 7.83 6.82
C LYS A 254 14.13 8.98 7.49
N THR A 255 13.66 9.94 6.71
CA THR A 255 12.96 11.13 7.27
C THR A 255 11.53 10.81 7.73
N ASP A 256 10.93 9.75 7.24
CA ASP A 256 9.56 9.34 7.60
C ASP A 256 9.50 8.14 8.55
N SER A 257 10.54 7.94 9.36
CA SER A 257 10.57 6.92 10.42
C SER A 257 9.60 7.31 11.52
N GLN A 258 8.35 6.92 11.37
CA GLN A 258 7.33 7.06 12.38
C GLN A 258 7.50 5.96 13.43
N LYS A 259 7.77 6.37 14.68
CA LYS A 259 7.69 5.46 15.82
C LYS A 259 6.32 4.76 15.83
N PRO A 260 6.25 3.48 16.26
CA PRO A 260 4.99 2.88 16.61
C PRO A 260 4.29 3.81 17.62
N GLY A 261 3.07 4.22 17.30
CA GLY A 261 2.31 5.12 18.15
C GLY A 261 1.61 6.22 17.36
N VAL A 262 0.90 7.03 18.08
CA VAL A 262 0.14 8.16 17.56
C VAL A 262 1.10 9.19 16.95
N ASN A 263 1.03 9.41 15.65
CA ASN A 263 1.61 10.59 15.05
C ASN A 263 0.55 11.69 15.05
N ASN A 264 0.74 12.72 15.89
CA ASN A 264 -0.16 13.86 15.98
C ASN A 264 -0.19 14.74 14.70
N ALA A 265 0.56 14.38 13.65
CA ALA A 265 0.45 15.02 12.37
C ALA A 265 -0.87 14.58 11.70
N PRO A 266 -1.70 15.53 11.21
CA PRO A 266 -2.91 15.17 10.49
C PRO A 266 -2.55 14.37 9.23
N ALA A 267 -3.38 13.38 8.90
CA ALA A 267 -3.26 12.70 7.60
C ALA A 267 -3.45 13.72 6.45
N ARG A 268 -2.78 13.49 5.33
CA ARG A 268 -2.93 14.35 4.15
C ARG A 268 -4.41 14.33 3.71
N SER A 269 -4.97 15.50 3.44
CA SER A 269 -6.31 15.63 2.88
C SER A 269 -6.24 15.77 1.37
N ILE A 270 -7.12 15.11 0.64
CA ILE A 270 -7.20 15.21 -0.82
C ILE A 270 -8.32 16.19 -1.23
N ASP A 271 -9.39 16.25 -0.46
CA ASP A 271 -10.65 16.94 -0.80
C ASP A 271 -11.11 17.86 0.33
N GLY A 272 -10.20 18.24 1.22
CA GLY A 272 -10.48 19.02 2.42
C GLY A 272 -11.15 18.22 3.54
N ALA A 273 -11.36 16.91 3.38
CA ALA A 273 -11.89 16.05 4.44
C ALA A 273 -10.82 15.72 5.49
N GLN A 274 -11.24 15.63 6.73
CA GLN A 274 -10.41 15.07 7.78
C GLN A 274 -10.30 13.56 7.59
N ARG A 275 -9.08 13.02 7.55
CA ARG A 275 -8.79 11.61 7.45
C ARG A 275 -8.08 11.13 8.70
N ASN A 276 -8.43 9.93 9.16
CA ASN A 276 -7.72 9.22 10.23
C ASN A 276 -7.25 7.89 9.70
N VAL A 277 -5.95 7.66 9.74
CA VAL A 277 -5.28 6.49 9.14
C VAL A 277 -4.84 5.55 10.24
N PHE A 278 -5.35 4.32 10.23
CA PHE A 278 -5.06 3.27 11.19
C PHE A 278 -4.41 2.08 10.46
N ASN A 279 -3.17 1.79 10.78
CA ASN A 279 -2.44 0.64 10.26
C ASN A 279 -2.44 -0.47 11.30
N PHE A 280 -2.90 -1.65 10.91
CA PHE A 280 -2.84 -2.86 11.72
C PHE A 280 -1.76 -3.76 11.14
N THR A 281 -0.71 -4.00 11.89
CA THR A 281 0.41 -4.87 11.48
C THR A 281 0.36 -6.15 12.28
N ILE A 282 0.42 -7.29 11.58
CA ILE A 282 0.65 -8.60 12.20
C ILE A 282 2.11 -8.97 12.05
N GLU A 283 2.72 -9.42 13.14
CA GLU A 283 4.09 -9.94 13.19
C GLU A 283 4.09 -11.33 13.81
N GLY A 284 4.90 -12.22 13.29
CA GLY A 284 5.10 -13.55 13.85
C GLY A 284 5.79 -14.50 12.87
N CYS A 285 6.45 -15.52 13.41
CA CYS A 285 7.15 -16.55 12.65
C CYS A 285 8.15 -16.03 11.61
N GLY A 286 8.75 -14.85 11.87
CA GLY A 286 9.80 -14.24 11.03
C GLY A 286 9.25 -13.45 9.84
N SER A 287 8.00 -13.04 9.85
CA SER A 287 7.36 -12.22 8.80
C SER A 287 6.41 -11.21 9.42
N ASP A 288 6.17 -10.16 8.69
CA ASP A 288 5.19 -9.12 8.99
C ASP A 288 4.33 -8.80 7.76
N ASN A 289 3.14 -8.28 8.01
CA ASN A 289 2.22 -7.78 6.98
C ASN A 289 1.27 -6.75 7.61
N ARG A 290 0.75 -5.85 6.80
CA ARG A 290 -0.08 -4.74 7.26
C ARG A 290 -1.38 -4.66 6.46
N THR A 291 -2.47 -4.31 7.12
CA THR A 291 -3.69 -3.76 6.51
C THR A 291 -3.97 -2.37 7.06
N ARG A 292 -4.74 -1.58 6.32
CA ARG A 292 -5.04 -0.19 6.68
C ARG A 292 -6.54 0.08 6.64
N ILE A 293 -7.04 0.76 7.67
CA ILE A 293 -8.37 1.36 7.66
C ILE A 293 -8.21 2.88 7.70
N VAL A 294 -8.89 3.57 6.79
CA VAL A 294 -8.94 5.03 6.76
C VAL A 294 -10.37 5.48 7.02
N LEU A 295 -10.57 6.26 8.06
CA LEU A 295 -11.86 6.87 8.34
C LEU A 295 -11.90 8.27 7.72
N ASN A 296 -12.79 8.44 6.74
CA ASN A 296 -12.98 9.67 5.98
C ASN A 296 -14.47 9.86 5.71
N GLU A 297 -15.06 10.94 6.23
CA GLU A 297 -16.48 11.23 6.09
C GLU A 297 -16.98 11.34 4.64
N LYS A 298 -16.09 11.67 3.71
CA LYS A 298 -16.39 11.78 2.27
C LYS A 298 -16.14 10.50 1.48
N ALA A 299 -15.68 9.42 2.12
CA ALA A 299 -15.49 8.15 1.46
C ALA A 299 -16.84 7.51 1.11
N SER A 300 -16.83 6.62 0.12
CA SER A 300 -17.98 5.79 -0.21
C SER A 300 -18.10 4.60 0.74
N MET A 301 -19.30 4.01 0.85
CA MET A 301 -19.49 2.72 1.55
C MET A 301 -19.05 1.52 0.70
N GLY A 302 -19.04 1.65 -0.62
CA GLY A 302 -18.59 0.62 -1.55
C GLY A 302 -17.11 0.77 -1.92
N TYR A 303 -16.58 -0.24 -2.58
CA TYR A 303 -15.20 -0.26 -3.06
C TYR A 303 -14.93 0.88 -4.06
N ASP A 304 -13.90 1.67 -3.78
CA ASP A 304 -13.41 2.77 -4.61
C ASP A 304 -11.94 2.55 -4.99
N SER A 305 -11.68 2.23 -6.25
CA SER A 305 -10.33 1.93 -6.74
C SER A 305 -9.35 3.11 -6.66
N SER A 306 -9.83 4.34 -6.46
CA SER A 306 -8.97 5.51 -6.24
C SER A 306 -8.45 5.62 -4.80
N ARG A 307 -9.03 4.87 -3.85
CA ARG A 307 -8.75 4.97 -2.41
C ARG A 307 -8.53 3.62 -1.75
N ASP A 308 -9.25 2.58 -2.22
CA ASP A 308 -9.20 1.22 -1.69
C ASP A 308 -8.20 0.35 -2.43
N ALA A 309 -7.66 -0.64 -1.75
CA ALA A 309 -6.89 -1.71 -2.36
C ALA A 309 -7.45 -3.07 -1.93
N ALA A 310 -7.86 -3.88 -2.90
CA ALA A 310 -8.18 -5.27 -2.65
C ALA A 310 -6.92 -6.04 -2.22
N LYS A 311 -7.05 -6.95 -1.26
CA LYS A 311 -5.95 -7.80 -0.81
C LYS A 311 -5.52 -8.75 -1.93
N PHE A 312 -4.23 -8.78 -2.19
CA PHE A 312 -3.57 -9.83 -2.97
C PHE A 312 -2.93 -10.82 -2.00
N PHE A 313 -3.16 -12.11 -2.22
CA PHE A 313 -2.57 -13.17 -1.42
C PHE A 313 -1.43 -13.84 -2.17
N ALA A 314 -0.35 -14.14 -1.48
CA ALA A 314 0.67 -15.02 -2.00
C ALA A 314 0.09 -16.43 -2.20
N SER A 315 0.42 -17.09 -3.31
CA SER A 315 -0.05 -18.45 -3.59
C SER A 315 0.43 -19.47 -2.53
N LYS A 316 1.58 -19.19 -1.92
CA LYS A 316 2.13 -19.91 -0.76
C LYS A 316 2.64 -18.86 0.22
N PRO A 317 1.90 -18.54 1.27
CA PRO A 317 2.39 -17.60 2.27
C PRO A 317 3.64 -18.17 2.93
N SER A 318 4.66 -17.33 3.12
CA SER A 318 5.85 -17.68 3.89
C SER A 318 5.76 -17.24 5.35
N GLY A 319 4.75 -16.41 5.66
CA GLY A 319 4.54 -15.83 6.98
C GLY A 319 3.08 -15.57 7.30
N ALA A 320 2.81 -14.41 7.86
CA ALA A 320 1.48 -13.95 8.19
C ALA A 320 0.98 -12.90 7.20
N GLU A 321 -0.30 -12.90 6.90
CA GLU A 321 -1.02 -11.88 6.16
C GLU A 321 -2.24 -11.43 6.96
N ILE A 322 -2.52 -10.12 6.97
CA ILE A 322 -3.68 -9.53 7.64
C ILE A 322 -4.48 -8.70 6.65
N TYR A 323 -5.80 -8.66 6.79
CA TYR A 323 -6.70 -7.90 5.92
C TYR A 323 -7.99 -7.51 6.62
N VAL A 324 -8.65 -6.49 6.11
CA VAL A 324 -10.03 -6.15 6.51
C VAL A 324 -10.96 -7.09 5.75
N ASP A 325 -11.80 -7.81 6.49
CA ASP A 325 -12.76 -8.77 5.96
C ASP A 325 -14.17 -8.18 5.95
N ALA A 326 -14.61 -7.74 4.77
CA ALA A 326 -15.90 -7.09 4.54
C ALA A 326 -16.54 -7.59 3.24
N ASP A 327 -17.24 -6.73 2.49
CA ASP A 327 -17.77 -6.99 1.15
C ASP A 327 -16.67 -7.42 0.16
N VAL A 328 -15.47 -6.88 0.34
CA VAL A 328 -14.21 -7.27 -0.31
C VAL A 328 -13.19 -7.58 0.79
N LYS A 329 -12.17 -8.35 0.49
CA LYS A 329 -10.98 -8.46 1.35
C LYS A 329 -10.04 -7.32 1.02
N TYR A 330 -9.81 -6.43 1.99
CA TYR A 330 -9.05 -5.20 1.76
C TYR A 330 -7.65 -5.24 2.35
N ASP A 331 -6.68 -4.75 1.60
CA ASP A 331 -5.38 -4.35 2.14
C ASP A 331 -5.39 -2.87 2.60
N ILE A 332 -6.11 -2.00 1.86
CA ILE A 332 -6.47 -0.64 2.26
C ILE A 332 -7.98 -0.47 2.09
N CYS A 333 -8.65 -0.02 3.14
CA CYS A 333 -10.09 0.19 3.21
C CYS A 333 -10.38 1.61 3.71
N GLU A 334 -10.85 2.51 2.84
CA GLU A 334 -11.27 3.87 3.19
C GLU A 334 -12.79 3.95 3.27
N ARG A 335 -13.32 4.30 4.45
CA ARG A 335 -14.76 4.27 4.75
C ARG A 335 -15.21 5.51 5.50
N PRO A 336 -16.49 5.92 5.38
CA PRO A 336 -17.09 6.82 6.35
C PRO A 336 -17.19 6.14 7.71
N PHE A 337 -17.12 6.93 8.78
CA PHE A 337 -17.30 6.43 10.15
C PHE A 337 -18.80 6.18 10.40
N ALA A 338 -19.34 5.05 9.93
CA ALA A 338 -20.77 4.76 9.99
C ALA A 338 -21.18 4.06 11.29
N ASP A 339 -20.57 2.92 11.60
CA ASP A 339 -20.91 2.04 12.73
C ASP A 339 -19.75 1.82 13.71
N GLY A 340 -18.60 2.38 13.41
CA GLY A 340 -17.43 2.35 14.28
C GLY A 340 -16.78 0.99 14.45
N THR A 341 -17.08 0.01 13.60
CA THR A 341 -16.52 -1.34 13.68
C THR A 341 -15.95 -1.84 12.37
N ALA A 342 -14.97 -2.75 12.45
CA ALA A 342 -14.42 -3.48 11.32
C ALA A 342 -14.03 -4.90 11.76
N GLN A 343 -14.03 -5.85 10.81
CA GLN A 343 -13.52 -7.20 11.04
C GLN A 343 -12.12 -7.31 10.43
N LEU A 344 -11.17 -7.86 11.19
CA LEU A 344 -9.89 -8.27 10.67
C LEU A 344 -9.85 -9.79 10.56
N ALA A 345 -9.26 -10.26 9.47
CA ALA A 345 -8.92 -11.66 9.29
C ALA A 345 -7.42 -11.80 9.04
N ILE A 346 -6.89 -12.99 9.33
CA ILE A 346 -5.50 -13.32 9.14
C ILE A 346 -5.35 -14.61 8.33
N ARG A 347 -4.22 -14.74 7.65
CA ARG A 347 -3.78 -16.00 7.04
C ARG A 347 -2.32 -16.24 7.44
N THR A 348 -2.05 -17.38 8.05
CA THR A 348 -0.75 -17.73 8.63
C THR A 348 -0.17 -18.97 7.95
N ALA A 349 1.12 -18.95 7.68
CA ALA A 349 1.82 -20.10 7.07
C ALA A 349 2.11 -21.22 8.08
N LYS A 350 2.24 -20.88 9.36
CA LYS A 350 2.64 -21.80 10.43
C LYS A 350 1.80 -21.55 11.67
N ALA A 351 1.64 -22.59 12.50
CA ALA A 351 1.14 -22.40 13.85
C ALA A 351 2.20 -21.71 14.72
N GLY A 352 1.77 -20.84 15.63
CA GLY A 352 2.64 -20.13 16.56
C GLY A 352 2.06 -18.85 17.09
N GLU A 353 2.92 -18.11 17.79
CA GLU A 353 2.59 -16.81 18.38
C GLU A 353 2.67 -15.69 17.36
N TYR A 354 1.68 -14.82 17.37
CA TYR A 354 1.56 -13.64 16.52
C TYR A 354 1.14 -12.43 17.35
N THR A 355 1.55 -11.24 16.88
CA THR A 355 1.25 -9.99 17.56
C THR A 355 0.61 -9.02 16.59
N ILE A 356 -0.52 -8.41 16.96
CA ILE A 356 -1.13 -7.30 16.23
C ILE A 356 -0.77 -5.99 16.91
N THR A 357 -0.23 -5.04 16.14
CA THR A 357 0.12 -3.68 16.56
C THR A 357 -0.67 -2.66 15.77
N LEU A 358 -0.88 -1.47 16.37
CA LEU A 358 -1.49 -0.32 15.74
C LEU A 358 -0.47 0.80 15.56
N SER A 359 -0.47 1.39 14.37
CA SER A 359 0.24 2.64 14.07
C SER A 359 -0.60 3.50 13.13
N GLY A 360 -0.20 4.73 12.85
CA GLY A 360 -0.93 5.55 11.89
C GLY A 360 -0.88 7.05 12.16
N ARG A 361 -1.77 7.77 11.45
CA ARG A 361 -1.94 9.23 11.56
C ARG A 361 -3.35 9.54 12.04
N TYR A 362 -3.52 9.58 13.33
CA TYR A 362 -4.77 9.89 14.01
C TYR A 362 -4.47 10.68 15.30
N THR A 363 -5.45 11.39 15.85
CA THR A 363 -5.23 12.16 17.10
C THR A 363 -5.12 11.23 18.30
N ALA A 364 -4.45 11.70 19.36
CA ALA A 364 -4.22 10.90 20.59
C ALA A 364 -5.52 10.49 21.32
N ASP A 365 -6.61 11.18 21.04
CA ASP A 365 -7.89 10.97 21.74
C ASP A 365 -8.74 9.82 21.16
N TRP A 366 -8.29 9.19 20.06
CA TRP A 366 -8.95 8.00 19.54
C TRP A 366 -8.73 6.79 20.44
N THR A 367 -9.77 5.98 20.61
CA THR A 367 -9.68 4.65 21.21
C THR A 367 -9.95 3.59 20.15
N VAL A 368 -9.02 2.64 20.00
CA VAL A 368 -9.12 1.54 19.03
C VAL A 368 -9.07 0.23 19.80
N MET A 369 -10.23 -0.39 19.99
CA MET A 369 -10.36 -1.65 20.73
C MET A 369 -10.31 -2.82 19.77
N LEU A 370 -9.43 -3.80 20.06
CA LEU A 370 -9.47 -5.12 19.44
C LEU A 370 -10.18 -6.08 20.38
N THR A 371 -11.20 -6.77 19.90
CA THR A 371 -11.85 -7.88 20.59
C THR A 371 -11.52 -9.18 19.89
N ASP A 372 -10.86 -10.10 20.58
CA ASP A 372 -10.66 -11.48 20.16
C ASP A 372 -11.87 -12.32 20.63
N ARG A 373 -12.69 -12.72 19.67
CA ARG A 373 -13.92 -13.49 19.95
C ARG A 373 -13.65 -14.94 20.36
N GLU A 374 -12.48 -15.47 20.09
CA GLU A 374 -12.10 -16.82 20.49
C GLU A 374 -11.76 -16.89 21.97
N THR A 375 -11.04 -15.89 22.49
CA THR A 375 -10.62 -15.81 23.89
C THR A 375 -11.53 -14.93 24.76
N GLY A 376 -12.32 -14.06 24.13
CA GLY A 376 -13.10 -13.02 24.82
C GLY A 376 -12.28 -11.82 25.28
N ALA A 377 -10.98 -11.78 24.98
CA ALA A 377 -10.10 -10.67 25.35
C ALA A 377 -10.44 -9.40 24.57
N THR A 378 -10.34 -8.26 25.24
CA THR A 378 -10.49 -6.93 24.63
C THR A 378 -9.34 -6.04 25.07
N VAL A 379 -8.62 -5.47 24.08
CA VAL A 379 -7.40 -4.67 24.30
C VAL A 379 -7.50 -3.33 23.58
N ASN A 380 -7.05 -2.25 24.22
CA ASN A 380 -6.89 -0.96 23.56
C ASN A 380 -5.56 -0.93 22.81
N LEU A 381 -5.61 -1.02 21.50
CA LEU A 381 -4.41 -1.00 20.64
C LEU A 381 -3.68 0.34 20.61
N CYS A 382 -4.31 1.44 21.08
CA CYS A 382 -3.62 2.71 21.26
C CYS A 382 -2.64 2.68 22.46
N GLU A 383 -2.83 1.75 23.40
CA GLU A 383 -2.03 1.63 24.61
C GLU A 383 -1.03 0.48 24.57
N GLY A 384 -1.26 -0.53 23.69
CA GLY A 384 -0.38 -1.69 23.58
C GLY A 384 -0.74 -2.64 22.46
N ALA A 385 0.13 -3.61 22.24
CA ALA A 385 -0.05 -4.67 21.25
C ALA A 385 -0.91 -5.82 21.80
N TYR A 386 -1.49 -6.62 20.91
CA TYR A 386 -2.19 -7.85 21.25
C TYR A 386 -1.45 -9.07 20.71
N THR A 387 -1.02 -9.95 21.61
CA THR A 387 -0.33 -11.21 21.29
C THR A 387 -1.26 -12.40 21.49
N PHE A 388 -1.24 -13.34 20.54
CA PHE A 388 -2.12 -14.51 20.52
C PHE A 388 -1.50 -15.70 19.78
N GLU A 389 -1.99 -16.89 20.03
CA GLU A 389 -1.67 -18.10 19.29
C GLU A 389 -2.62 -18.28 18.10
N ALA A 390 -2.09 -18.72 16.96
CA ALA A 390 -2.88 -19.10 15.80
C ALA A 390 -2.35 -20.39 15.17
N ALA A 391 -3.27 -21.21 14.62
CA ALA A 391 -2.92 -22.33 13.77
C ALA A 391 -2.53 -21.84 12.36
N ALA A 392 -1.85 -22.69 11.58
CA ALA A 392 -1.65 -22.42 10.16
C ALA A 392 -2.99 -22.42 9.41
N GLY A 393 -3.16 -21.49 8.48
CA GLY A 393 -4.38 -21.34 7.68
C GLY A 393 -5.03 -19.97 7.81
N THR A 394 -6.27 -19.87 7.34
CA THR A 394 -7.06 -18.63 7.40
C THR A 394 -7.93 -18.62 8.65
N THR A 395 -7.90 -17.53 9.40
CA THR A 395 -8.76 -17.27 10.56
C THR A 395 -9.57 -16.00 10.28
N ALA A 396 -10.85 -16.16 9.99
CA ALA A 396 -11.81 -15.09 9.78
C ALA A 396 -12.79 -15.00 10.97
N GLY A 397 -13.39 -13.83 11.18
CA GLY A 397 -14.42 -13.61 12.19
C GLY A 397 -13.92 -13.60 13.64
N ARG A 398 -12.62 -13.82 13.89
CA ARG A 398 -12.03 -13.83 15.23
C ARG A 398 -11.83 -12.41 15.77
N PHE A 399 -11.25 -11.52 14.97
CA PHE A 399 -10.83 -10.20 15.45
C PHE A 399 -11.80 -9.11 15.00
N GLN A 400 -12.41 -8.43 15.97
CA GLN A 400 -13.22 -7.24 15.73
C GLN A 400 -12.49 -6.01 16.22
N ILE A 401 -12.40 -4.99 15.36
CA ILE A 401 -11.95 -3.66 15.73
C ILE A 401 -13.15 -2.78 15.98
N SER A 402 -13.13 -1.99 17.05
CA SER A 402 -14.09 -0.90 17.27
C SER A 402 -13.35 0.41 17.51
N PHE A 403 -13.82 1.44 16.79
CA PHE A 403 -13.29 2.78 16.86
C PHE A 403 -14.18 3.66 17.72
N LYS A 404 -13.56 4.43 18.60
CA LYS A 404 -14.22 5.52 19.33
C LYS A 404 -13.52 6.81 18.96
N SER A 405 -14.26 7.71 18.31
CA SER A 405 -13.74 9.04 18.04
C SER A 405 -13.52 9.80 19.34
N PRO A 406 -12.61 10.77 19.36
CA PRO A 406 -12.51 11.72 20.46
C PRO A 406 -13.89 12.29 20.76
N LEU A 407 -14.26 12.31 22.04
CA LEU A 407 -15.44 13.07 22.45
C LEU A 407 -15.20 14.54 22.07
N THR A 408 -16.06 15.10 21.22
CA THR A 408 -16.05 16.54 21.03
C THR A 408 -16.34 17.20 22.39
N ALA A 409 -15.95 18.46 22.58
CA ALA A 409 -16.29 19.17 23.80
C ALA A 409 -17.81 19.15 24.08
N ILE A 410 -18.62 19.07 22.98
CA ILE A 410 -20.07 18.93 23.05
C ILE A 410 -20.47 17.53 23.52
N ASP A 411 -19.83 16.47 23.02
CA ASP A 411 -20.14 15.08 23.41
C ASP A 411 -19.68 14.81 24.87
N ALA A 412 -18.56 15.38 25.28
CA ALA A 412 -18.09 15.31 26.65
C ALA A 412 -19.08 15.93 27.64
N ILE A 413 -19.65 17.10 27.29
CA ILE A 413 -20.71 17.73 28.06
C ILE A 413 -21.95 16.83 28.09
N ALA A 414 -22.39 16.28 26.96
CA ALA A 414 -23.53 15.36 26.89
C ALA A 414 -23.35 14.12 27.78
N ALA A 415 -22.13 13.57 27.83
CA ALA A 415 -21.81 12.40 28.62
C ALA A 415 -21.85 12.71 30.13
N GLU A 416 -21.55 13.97 30.53
CA GLU A 416 -21.53 14.39 31.92
C GLU A 416 -22.90 14.82 32.47
N ILE A 417 -23.69 15.56 31.65
CA ILE A 417 -24.99 16.09 32.13
C ILE A 417 -26.20 15.29 31.65
N GLY A 418 -26.04 14.42 30.65
CA GLY A 418 -27.12 13.71 29.95
C GLY A 418 -27.65 14.49 28.75
N ALA A 419 -28.06 13.75 27.73
CA ALA A 419 -28.55 14.34 26.46
C ALA A 419 -29.85 15.16 26.67
N ASP A 420 -30.71 14.72 27.57
CA ASP A 420 -32.02 15.34 27.84
C ASP A 420 -31.95 16.41 28.93
N ALA A 421 -30.75 16.73 29.45
CA ALA A 421 -30.57 17.75 30.46
C ALA A 421 -31.00 19.15 29.97
N GLU A 422 -31.79 19.85 30.73
CA GLU A 422 -32.15 21.23 30.42
C GLU A 422 -30.95 22.18 30.64
N VAL A 423 -30.64 22.93 29.61
CA VAL A 423 -29.48 23.83 29.56
C VAL A 423 -29.86 25.23 29.08
N THR A 424 -29.12 26.22 29.60
CA THR A 424 -29.10 27.57 29.04
C THR A 424 -27.74 27.79 28.38
N VAL A 425 -27.71 28.24 27.13
CA VAL A 425 -26.46 28.44 26.38
C VAL A 425 -26.29 29.92 26.06
N VAL A 426 -25.13 30.44 26.37
CA VAL A 426 -24.76 31.82 26.06
C VAL A 426 -23.59 31.85 25.07
N ASN A 427 -23.59 32.84 24.18
CA ASN A 427 -22.50 33.06 23.21
C ASN A 427 -21.34 33.83 23.89
N ALA A 428 -20.26 34.08 23.11
CA ALA A 428 -19.07 34.81 23.56
C ALA A 428 -19.37 36.27 24.03
N ALA A 429 -20.49 36.84 23.59
CA ALA A 429 -20.94 38.18 23.99
C ALA A 429 -21.78 38.14 25.30
N GLY A 430 -21.98 36.97 25.89
CA GLY A 430 -22.80 36.79 27.13
C GLY A 430 -24.30 36.78 26.86
N MET A 431 -24.76 36.73 25.61
CA MET A 431 -26.18 36.65 25.29
C MET A 431 -26.67 35.21 25.29
N THR A 432 -27.84 34.95 25.87
CA THR A 432 -28.50 33.66 25.76
C THR A 432 -28.94 33.42 24.34
N VAL A 433 -28.44 32.33 23.74
CA VAL A 433 -28.72 31.94 22.34
C VAL A 433 -29.58 30.68 22.24
N PHE A 434 -29.68 29.91 23.34
CA PHE A 434 -30.50 28.72 23.40
C PHE A 434 -30.94 28.42 24.86
N SER A 435 -32.15 27.87 25.03
CA SER A 435 -32.62 27.28 26.28
C SER A 435 -33.54 26.11 25.93
N GLY A 436 -33.30 24.93 26.51
CA GLY A 436 -33.97 23.66 26.23
C GLY A 436 -33.05 22.47 26.47
N SER A 437 -33.39 21.29 25.92
CA SER A 437 -32.55 20.11 26.11
C SER A 437 -31.19 20.21 25.42
N TYR A 438 -30.16 19.62 26.01
CA TYR A 438 -28.81 19.63 25.42
C TYR A 438 -28.73 18.94 24.07
N ALA A 439 -29.53 17.88 23.87
CA ALA A 439 -29.63 17.19 22.57
C ALA A 439 -30.16 18.14 21.49
N GLU A 440 -31.15 18.95 21.78
CA GLU A 440 -31.70 19.93 20.84
C GLU A 440 -30.70 21.06 20.54
N PHE A 441 -29.98 21.55 21.56
CA PHE A 441 -28.86 22.49 21.35
C PHE A 441 -27.84 21.91 20.39
N LYS A 442 -27.37 20.67 20.60
CA LYS A 442 -26.39 20.01 19.78
C LYS A 442 -26.76 19.96 18.29
N THR A 443 -28.06 19.78 17.97
CA THR A 443 -28.53 19.71 16.58
C THR A 443 -28.69 21.08 15.91
N LYS A 444 -28.87 22.15 16.70
CA LYS A 444 -29.10 23.53 16.21
C LYS A 444 -27.90 24.44 16.26
N ALA A 445 -26.84 24.01 16.98
CA ALA A 445 -25.67 24.84 17.24
C ALA A 445 -24.89 25.13 15.94
N GLN A 446 -24.55 26.40 15.74
CA GLN A 446 -23.69 26.88 14.66
C GLN A 446 -22.25 27.03 15.15
N ALA A 447 -21.30 27.20 14.23
CA ALA A 447 -19.90 27.48 14.57
C ALA A 447 -19.79 28.69 15.48
N GLY A 448 -19.09 28.55 16.61
CA GLY A 448 -18.96 29.63 17.60
C GLY A 448 -18.41 29.17 18.94
N ILE A 449 -18.22 30.14 19.83
CA ILE A 449 -17.82 29.90 21.23
C ILE A 449 -19.08 30.02 22.11
N TYR A 450 -19.33 29.02 22.94
CA TYR A 450 -20.49 28.94 23.78
C TYR A 450 -20.12 28.58 25.20
N VAL A 451 -20.96 29.03 26.12
CA VAL A 451 -20.97 28.58 27.52
C VAL A 451 -22.32 27.92 27.78
N VAL A 452 -22.27 26.64 28.10
CA VAL A 452 -23.45 25.83 28.44
C VAL A 452 -23.59 25.79 29.94
N VAL A 453 -24.75 26.19 30.45
CA VAL A 453 -25.08 26.21 31.89
C VAL A 453 -26.15 25.12 32.13
N CYS A 454 -25.84 24.19 33.04
CA CYS A 454 -26.74 23.13 33.48
C CYS A 454 -26.78 23.10 35.00
N GLY A 455 -27.84 23.63 35.60
CA GLY A 455 -27.92 23.85 37.06
C GLY A 455 -26.78 24.74 37.55
N GLU A 456 -25.98 24.24 38.50
CA GLU A 456 -24.81 24.94 39.03
C GLU A 456 -23.52 24.75 38.21
N LYS A 457 -23.54 23.85 37.20
CA LYS A 457 -22.38 23.54 36.36
C LYS A 457 -22.35 24.41 35.11
N THR A 458 -21.13 24.79 34.74
CA THR A 458 -20.88 25.64 33.58
C THR A 458 -19.76 25.03 32.71
N TYR A 459 -20.02 24.90 31.41
CA TYR A 459 -19.09 24.30 30.46
C TYR A 459 -18.79 25.28 29.31
N LYS A 460 -17.52 25.47 29.01
CA LYS A 460 -17.11 26.25 27.85
C LYS A 460 -16.85 25.31 26.66
N THR A 461 -17.46 25.57 25.51
CA THR A 461 -17.28 24.77 24.33
C THR A 461 -17.06 25.65 23.09
N VAL A 462 -16.36 25.09 22.10
CA VAL A 462 -16.15 25.70 20.77
C VAL A 462 -16.71 24.75 19.75
N ILE A 463 -17.65 25.21 18.95
CA ILE A 463 -18.20 24.51 17.81
C ILE A 463 -17.51 25.03 16.56
N LYS A 464 -16.92 24.14 15.77
CA LYS A 464 -16.19 24.48 14.55
C LYS A 464 -17.07 24.38 13.31
#